data_024f2163d4982b691ddf4d9b5544861e
#
_entry.id   024f2163d4982b691ddf4d9b5544861e
#
_cell.length_a   1.000
_cell.length_b   1.000
_cell.length_c   1.000
_cell.angle_alpha   90.00
_cell.angle_beta   90.00
_cell.angle_gamma   90.00
#
_symmetry.space_group_name_H-M   'P 1'
#
loop_
_entity.id
_entity.type
_entity.pdbx_description
1 polymer ?
#
loop_
_entity_poly.entity_id
_entity_poly.type
_entity_poly.pdbx_seq_one_letter_code
_entity_poly.pdbx_strand_id
1 'polypeptide(L)'
;AASDVYKRQYTALPIFLSRAFRHSSIYVTHKSGIQRPEQMRGKRIGIAEYQLTANVWARALLEDDYGVSPSEIVWVRGGMDAPVRPEKLRLNLPSDVRVEAVQPGETLNLLLTQGAIDGFIGPRAPRCFFENDSKIVRLFDDSITVGLDYFKRTGIFPIMHVLGVRKSLLEQHPFLSQALIKAFSEAKHIAEAELADTSATKVTMPFVEDHLDRIKDLMGSDFWSYGLDDANRHNLQTFLDHHHRQGLSSRSLKADELFPVNSVEAFSL
;
A
#
# COMPACT_ATOMS: atom_id res chain seq x y z
N ALA A 1 -1.79 -2.63 -12.58
CA ALA A 1 -1.30 -1.28 -12.80
C ALA A 1 0.05 -1.26 -13.54
N ALA A 2 1.11 -1.92 -13.04
CA ALA A 2 2.41 -1.91 -13.74
C ALA A 2 2.38 -2.47 -15.17
N SER A 3 1.48 -3.41 -15.46
CA SER A 3 1.33 -3.97 -16.82
C SER A 3 0.67 -3.01 -17.80
N ASP A 4 -0.08 -2.02 -17.34
CA ASP A 4 -0.82 -1.09 -18.17
C ASP A 4 0.04 0.07 -18.69
N VAL A 5 1.03 0.47 -17.92
CA VAL A 5 2.01 1.49 -18.33
C VAL A 5 2.68 1.13 -19.67
N TYR A 6 2.84 -0.18 -19.95
CA TYR A 6 3.43 -0.65 -21.21
C TYR A 6 2.51 -0.59 -22.41
N LYS A 7 1.21 -0.74 -22.23
CA LYS A 7 0.29 -0.96 -23.36
C LYS A 7 -0.86 0.02 -23.43
N ARG A 8 -1.05 0.88 -22.42
CA ARG A 8 -2.19 1.82 -22.30
C ARG A 8 -3.55 1.17 -22.61
N GLN A 9 -3.71 -0.09 -22.17
CA GLN A 9 -4.89 -0.92 -22.49
C GLN A 9 -6.01 -0.78 -21.47
N TYR A 10 -5.70 -0.24 -20.28
CA TYR A 10 -6.65 -0.12 -19.19
C TYR A 10 -6.84 1.33 -18.80
N THR A 11 -8.03 1.62 -18.33
CA THR A 11 -8.42 2.88 -17.72
C THR A 11 -8.78 2.60 -16.27
N ALA A 12 -8.29 3.40 -15.35
CA ALA A 12 -8.65 3.30 -13.94
C ALA A 12 -10.06 3.88 -13.71
N LEU A 13 -10.81 3.23 -12.83
CA LEU A 13 -12.04 3.79 -12.27
C LEU A 13 -11.82 4.06 -10.78
N PRO A 14 -12.42 5.09 -10.17
CA PRO A 14 -12.23 5.45 -8.77
C PRO A 14 -12.96 4.49 -7.81
N ILE A 15 -12.66 3.20 -7.95
CA ILE A 15 -13.13 2.09 -7.13
C ILE A 15 -11.90 1.51 -6.44
N PHE A 16 -11.81 1.71 -5.12
CA PHE A 16 -10.61 1.40 -4.33
C PHE A 16 -10.78 0.08 -3.60
N LEU A 17 -10.44 -1.01 -4.29
CA LEU A 17 -10.67 -2.39 -3.83
C LEU A 17 -9.88 -2.79 -2.60
N SER A 18 -8.79 -2.10 -2.28
CA SER A 18 -8.10 -2.32 -1.02
C SER A 18 -7.40 -1.06 -0.52
N ARG A 19 -7.43 -0.91 0.81
CA ARG A 19 -6.72 0.10 1.57
C ARG A 19 -5.98 -0.57 2.72
N ALA A 20 -4.84 -0.05 3.12
CA ALA A 20 -4.12 -0.57 4.29
C ALA A 20 -3.12 0.43 4.84
N PHE A 21 -3.12 0.62 6.15
CA PHE A 21 -2.02 1.27 6.85
C PHE A 21 -0.74 0.44 6.73
N ARG A 22 0.40 1.10 6.50
CA ARG A 22 1.68 0.42 6.25
C ARG A 22 2.61 0.35 7.46
N HIS A 23 2.18 0.85 8.60
CA HIS A 23 2.89 0.70 9.88
C HIS A 23 3.14 -0.79 10.21
N SER A 24 2.16 -1.67 9.97
CA SER A 24 2.28 -3.11 10.20
C SER A 24 3.17 -3.85 9.18
N SER A 25 3.64 -3.16 8.15
CA SER A 25 4.39 -3.76 7.02
C SER A 25 5.91 -3.59 7.13
N ILE A 26 6.40 -3.02 8.23
CA ILE A 26 7.83 -2.77 8.47
C ILE A 26 8.33 -3.74 9.54
N TYR A 27 9.27 -4.56 9.17
CA TYR A 27 9.87 -5.60 10.02
C TYR A 27 11.34 -5.31 10.21
N VAL A 28 11.86 -5.55 11.42
CA VAL A 28 13.26 -5.33 11.76
C VAL A 28 13.82 -6.54 12.49
N THR A 29 15.13 -6.76 12.36
CA THR A 29 15.81 -7.81 13.11
C THR A 29 16.24 -7.28 14.49
N HIS A 30 16.18 -8.09 15.53
CA HIS A 30 16.73 -7.72 16.85
C HIS A 30 18.20 -7.30 16.76
N LYS A 31 18.97 -7.95 15.90
CA LYS A 31 20.39 -7.68 15.69
C LYS A 31 20.66 -6.28 15.13
N SER A 32 19.71 -5.70 14.39
CA SER A 32 19.86 -4.36 13.80
C SER A 32 19.92 -3.23 14.82
N GLY A 33 19.37 -3.47 16.02
CA GLY A 33 19.20 -2.44 17.05
C GLY A 33 18.18 -1.36 16.72
N ILE A 34 17.38 -1.53 15.64
CA ILE A 34 16.34 -0.59 15.23
C ILE A 34 15.14 -0.73 16.19
N GLN A 35 14.81 0.34 16.90
CA GLN A 35 13.65 0.45 17.78
C GLN A 35 12.72 1.58 17.35
N ARG A 36 13.18 2.52 16.51
CA ARG A 36 12.45 3.68 16.02
C ARG A 36 12.77 3.90 14.54
N PRO A 37 11.83 4.46 13.76
CA PRO A 37 12.00 4.67 12.31
C PRO A 37 13.27 5.45 11.95
N GLU A 38 13.66 6.45 12.72
CA GLU A 38 14.82 7.29 12.45
C GLU A 38 16.15 6.50 12.47
N GLN A 39 16.17 5.36 13.16
CA GLN A 39 17.33 4.47 13.23
C GLN A 39 17.48 3.59 11.97
N MET A 40 16.54 3.67 11.04
CA MET A 40 16.66 3.01 9.74
C MET A 40 17.66 3.70 8.79
N ARG A 41 18.11 4.92 9.12
CA ARG A 41 19.15 5.62 8.34
C ARG A 41 20.43 4.79 8.27
N GLY A 42 20.96 4.65 7.07
CA GLY A 42 22.16 3.84 6.80
C GLY A 42 21.97 2.33 6.85
N LYS A 43 20.77 1.85 7.16
CA LYS A 43 20.46 0.42 7.29
C LYS A 43 20.14 -0.25 5.96
N ARG A 44 20.31 -1.56 5.92
CA ARG A 44 20.01 -2.42 4.77
C ARG A 44 18.61 -3.00 4.93
N ILE A 45 17.66 -2.53 4.12
CA ILE A 45 16.25 -2.90 4.22
C ILE A 45 15.81 -3.68 2.97
N GLY A 46 15.35 -4.89 3.20
CA GLY A 46 14.85 -5.78 2.15
C GLY A 46 13.52 -5.31 1.57
N ILE A 47 13.38 -5.41 0.26
CA ILE A 47 12.14 -5.17 -0.49
C ILE A 47 12.01 -6.17 -1.64
N ALA A 48 10.80 -6.60 -1.97
CA ALA A 48 10.58 -7.48 -3.12
C ALA A 48 10.75 -6.71 -4.46
N GLU A 49 10.13 -5.57 -4.56
CA GLU A 49 10.23 -4.65 -5.71
C GLU A 49 10.13 -3.20 -5.19
N TYR A 50 10.93 -2.29 -5.73
CA TYR A 50 10.96 -0.91 -5.27
C TYR A 50 9.63 -0.18 -5.55
N GLN A 51 9.01 -0.45 -6.71
CA GLN A 51 7.80 0.23 -7.20
C GLN A 51 6.48 -0.30 -6.65
N LEU A 52 6.47 -1.30 -5.76
CA LEU A 52 5.22 -1.77 -5.15
C LEU A 52 4.50 -0.64 -4.42
N THR A 53 3.21 -0.50 -4.65
CA THR A 53 2.35 0.51 -3.99
C THR A 53 2.53 0.53 -2.47
N ALA A 54 2.59 -0.67 -1.85
CA ALA A 54 2.83 -0.80 -0.42
C ALA A 54 4.17 -0.20 0.03
N ASN A 55 5.22 -0.37 -0.78
CA ASN A 55 6.56 0.14 -0.49
C ASN A 55 6.65 1.64 -0.74
N VAL A 56 5.93 2.18 -1.74
CA VAL A 56 5.81 3.62 -1.96
C VAL A 56 5.18 4.29 -0.74
N TRP A 57 4.06 3.76 -0.25
CA TRP A 57 3.40 4.26 0.95
C TRP A 57 4.24 4.13 2.23
N ALA A 58 4.96 3.01 2.38
CA ALA A 58 5.82 2.84 3.55
C ALA A 58 6.99 3.85 3.55
N ARG A 59 7.59 4.13 2.39
CA ARG A 59 8.61 5.18 2.26
C ARG A 59 8.04 6.58 2.47
N ALA A 60 6.82 6.84 1.96
CA ALA A 60 6.11 8.09 2.21
C ALA A 60 5.92 8.34 3.70
N LEU A 61 5.41 7.32 4.41
CA LEU A 61 5.26 7.35 5.87
C LEU A 61 6.59 7.63 6.60
N LEU A 62 7.67 6.93 6.23
CA LEU A 62 8.99 7.11 6.83
C LEU A 62 9.54 8.53 6.59
N GLU A 63 9.31 9.08 5.41
CA GLU A 63 9.77 10.41 5.04
C GLU A 63 8.95 11.50 5.75
N ASP A 64 7.62 11.45 5.64
CA ASP A 64 6.74 12.53 6.12
C ASP A 64 6.63 12.58 7.65
N ASP A 65 6.54 11.42 8.32
CA ASP A 65 6.34 11.35 9.76
C ASP A 65 7.63 11.29 10.57
N TYR A 66 8.70 10.71 9.99
CA TYR A 66 9.94 10.43 10.73
C TYR A 66 11.18 11.05 10.08
N GLY A 67 11.02 11.78 8.98
CA GLY A 67 12.10 12.44 8.27
C GLY A 67 13.15 11.49 7.69
N VAL A 68 12.82 10.22 7.46
CA VAL A 68 13.73 9.22 6.90
C VAL A 68 13.54 9.15 5.39
N SER A 69 14.44 9.81 4.65
CA SER A 69 14.40 9.83 3.20
C SER A 69 14.74 8.46 2.60
N PRO A 70 14.15 8.10 1.44
CA PRO A 70 14.52 6.89 0.70
C PRO A 70 16.01 6.79 0.35
N SER A 71 16.71 7.91 0.18
CA SER A 71 18.15 7.96 -0.12
C SER A 71 19.04 7.64 1.09
N GLU A 72 18.49 7.71 2.31
CA GLU A 72 19.22 7.38 3.55
C GLU A 72 19.22 5.89 3.87
N ILE A 73 18.52 5.07 3.09
CA ILE A 73 18.40 3.62 3.27
C ILE A 73 19.06 2.88 2.11
N VAL A 74 19.73 1.78 2.40
CA VAL A 74 20.21 0.84 1.37
C VAL A 74 19.12 -0.20 1.11
N TRP A 75 18.47 -0.10 -0.03
CA TRP A 75 17.41 -1.03 -0.41
C TRP A 75 17.98 -2.31 -0.99
N VAL A 76 17.65 -3.46 -0.40
CA VAL A 76 18.09 -4.78 -0.85
C VAL A 76 16.92 -5.47 -1.54
N ARG A 77 16.96 -5.53 -2.87
CA ARG A 77 15.90 -6.10 -3.68
C ARG A 77 16.11 -7.60 -3.89
N GLY A 78 15.09 -8.40 -3.55
CA GLY A 78 15.16 -9.85 -3.69
C GLY A 78 13.79 -10.53 -3.70
N GLY A 79 13.76 -11.80 -4.07
CA GLY A 79 12.60 -12.64 -3.83
C GLY A 79 12.49 -13.02 -2.35
N MET A 80 11.28 -13.23 -1.86
CA MET A 80 11.08 -13.60 -0.44
C MET A 80 11.61 -15.00 -0.16
N ASP A 81 11.08 -16.00 -0.87
CA ASP A 81 11.39 -17.44 -0.70
C ASP A 81 11.87 -18.10 -2.00
N ALA A 82 11.95 -17.34 -3.08
CA ALA A 82 12.34 -17.80 -4.40
C ALA A 82 13.31 -16.79 -5.03
N PRO A 83 14.04 -17.16 -6.07
CA PRO A 83 14.91 -16.24 -6.80
C PRO A 83 14.18 -14.96 -7.21
N VAL A 84 14.90 -13.85 -7.20
CA VAL A 84 14.37 -12.56 -7.60
C VAL A 84 13.89 -12.61 -9.06
N ARG A 85 12.69 -12.09 -9.30
CA ARG A 85 12.18 -11.93 -10.67
C ARG A 85 12.83 -10.70 -11.31
N PRO A 86 13.10 -10.73 -12.63
CA PRO A 86 13.49 -9.52 -13.35
C PRO A 86 12.50 -8.39 -13.11
N GLU A 87 12.99 -7.17 -13.01
CA GLU A 87 12.08 -6.02 -12.92
C GLU A 87 11.22 -5.90 -14.17
N LYS A 88 9.93 -5.71 -13.96
CA LYS A 88 8.96 -5.51 -15.05
C LYS A 88 9.17 -4.18 -15.76
N LEU A 89 9.71 -3.21 -15.05
CA LEU A 89 9.97 -1.85 -15.49
C LEU A 89 11.42 -1.46 -15.18
N ARG A 90 12.10 -0.87 -16.12
CA ARG A 90 13.37 -0.20 -15.84
C ARG A 90 13.06 1.06 -15.01
N LEU A 91 13.53 1.07 -13.78
CA LEU A 91 13.39 2.22 -12.89
C LEU A 91 14.46 3.26 -13.21
N ASN A 92 14.06 4.52 -13.24
CA ASN A 92 14.96 5.66 -13.35
C ASN A 92 14.95 6.42 -12.01
N LEU A 93 15.55 5.78 -11.00
CA LEU A 93 15.57 6.30 -9.63
C LEU A 93 16.49 7.53 -9.51
N PRO A 94 16.25 8.40 -8.52
CA PRO A 94 17.19 9.46 -8.16
C PRO A 94 18.59 8.87 -7.90
N SER A 95 19.63 9.60 -8.27
CA SER A 95 21.02 9.12 -8.23
C SER A 95 21.55 8.83 -6.83
N ASP A 96 20.92 9.39 -5.81
CA ASP A 96 21.22 9.20 -4.39
C ASP A 96 20.50 7.99 -3.77
N VAL A 97 19.51 7.40 -4.45
CA VAL A 97 18.80 6.20 -4.00
C VAL A 97 19.57 4.94 -4.38
N ARG A 98 19.99 4.16 -3.38
CA ARG A 98 20.76 2.93 -3.55
C ARG A 98 19.87 1.70 -3.50
N VAL A 99 19.82 0.94 -4.59
CA VAL A 99 19.12 -0.35 -4.68
C VAL A 99 20.12 -1.41 -5.10
N GLU A 100 20.36 -2.38 -4.23
CA GLU A 100 21.23 -3.53 -4.46
C GLU A 100 20.36 -4.77 -4.72
N ALA A 101 20.77 -5.63 -5.64
CA ALA A 101 20.14 -6.93 -5.82
C ALA A 101 20.77 -7.96 -4.88
N VAL A 102 19.96 -8.91 -4.38
CA VAL A 102 20.49 -10.10 -3.69
C VAL A 102 21.35 -10.92 -4.64
N GLN A 103 22.34 -11.65 -4.08
CA GLN A 103 23.19 -12.54 -4.88
C GLN A 103 22.38 -13.73 -5.42
N PRO A 104 22.82 -14.34 -6.53
CA PRO A 104 22.19 -15.57 -7.03
C PRO A 104 22.10 -16.65 -5.94
N GLY A 105 20.92 -17.20 -5.74
CA GLY A 105 20.64 -18.20 -4.71
C GLY A 105 20.23 -17.65 -3.34
N GLU A 106 20.37 -16.35 -3.10
CA GLU A 106 19.89 -15.73 -1.86
C GLU A 106 18.42 -15.34 -1.94
N THR A 107 17.77 -15.31 -0.78
CA THR A 107 16.39 -14.82 -0.60
C THR A 107 16.34 -13.82 0.56
N LEU A 108 15.34 -12.95 0.54
CA LEU A 108 15.18 -11.97 1.63
C LEU A 108 14.90 -12.65 2.96
N ASN A 109 14.17 -13.77 2.98
CA ASN A 109 13.94 -14.56 4.19
C ASN A 109 15.26 -15.10 4.77
N LEU A 110 16.15 -15.66 3.94
CA LEU A 110 17.45 -16.13 4.36
C LEU A 110 18.31 -15.00 4.95
N LEU A 111 18.39 -13.86 4.24
CA LEU A 111 19.17 -12.70 4.66
C LEU A 111 18.66 -12.10 5.98
N LEU A 112 17.33 -12.05 6.19
CA LEU A 112 16.71 -11.65 7.45
C LEU A 112 17.10 -12.58 8.58
N THR A 113 16.94 -13.90 8.39
CA THR A 113 17.26 -14.91 9.40
C THR A 113 18.73 -14.86 9.82
N GLN A 114 19.63 -14.62 8.87
CA GLN A 114 21.06 -14.49 9.12
C GLN A 114 21.45 -13.12 9.70
N GLY A 115 20.55 -12.13 9.67
CA GLY A 115 20.84 -10.75 10.02
C GLY A 115 21.84 -10.08 9.06
N ALA A 116 21.84 -10.50 7.80
CA ALA A 116 22.62 -9.88 6.72
C ALA A 116 21.93 -8.64 6.15
N ILE A 117 20.64 -8.49 6.40
CA ILE A 117 19.86 -7.25 6.25
C ILE A 117 19.20 -6.91 7.58
N ASP A 118 19.01 -5.62 7.84
CA ASP A 118 18.55 -5.09 9.12
C ASP A 118 17.02 -5.17 9.28
N GLY A 119 16.29 -5.19 8.18
CA GLY A 119 14.83 -5.24 8.18
C GLY A 119 14.27 -5.52 6.80
N PHE A 120 12.93 -5.51 6.73
CA PHE A 120 12.16 -5.75 5.51
C PHE A 120 10.91 -4.89 5.49
N ILE A 121 10.56 -4.37 4.32
CA ILE A 121 9.29 -3.69 4.05
C ILE A 121 8.55 -4.42 2.93
N GLY A 122 7.29 -4.78 3.20
CA GLY A 122 6.47 -5.43 2.19
C GLY A 122 5.04 -5.71 2.63
N PRO A 123 4.14 -5.98 1.67
CA PRO A 123 2.70 -6.14 1.94
C PRO A 123 2.36 -7.41 2.73
N ARG A 124 3.27 -8.37 2.76
CA ARG A 124 3.13 -9.64 3.51
C ARG A 124 4.29 -9.78 4.48
N ALA A 125 4.01 -10.31 5.67
CA ALA A 125 5.04 -10.67 6.62
C ALA A 125 6.02 -11.70 6.03
N PRO A 126 7.32 -11.60 6.31
CA PRO A 126 8.28 -12.61 5.93
C PRO A 126 8.01 -13.90 6.72
N ARG A 127 8.27 -15.07 6.11
CA ARG A 127 8.01 -16.37 6.75
C ARG A 127 8.75 -16.52 8.08
N CYS A 128 9.99 -16.06 8.13
CA CYS A 128 10.83 -16.12 9.34
C CYS A 128 10.26 -15.32 10.53
N PHE A 129 9.32 -14.40 10.30
CA PHE A 129 8.60 -13.69 11.38
C PHE A 129 7.70 -14.62 12.20
N PHE A 130 7.18 -15.70 11.59
CA PHE A 130 6.26 -16.65 12.24
C PHE A 130 6.98 -17.86 12.85
N GLU A 131 8.30 -17.94 12.76
CA GLU A 131 9.08 -19.03 13.34
C GLU A 131 9.15 -18.86 14.88
N ASN A 132 9.13 -19.97 15.63
CA ASN A 132 9.04 -19.96 17.11
C ASN A 132 10.15 -19.15 17.79
N ASP A 133 11.38 -19.20 17.27
CA ASP A 133 12.52 -18.44 17.77
C ASP A 133 12.85 -17.22 16.93
N SER A 134 11.82 -16.63 16.29
CA SER A 134 12.02 -15.49 15.41
C SER A 134 12.67 -14.33 16.14
N LYS A 135 13.74 -13.82 15.53
CA LYS A 135 14.43 -12.59 15.96
C LYS A 135 13.96 -11.41 15.11
N ILE A 136 12.85 -11.55 14.40
CA ILE A 136 12.21 -10.54 13.56
C ILE A 136 10.98 -10.03 14.30
N VAL A 137 10.86 -8.73 14.41
CA VAL A 137 9.71 -8.06 15.04
C VAL A 137 9.15 -6.99 14.12
N ARG A 138 7.93 -6.54 14.37
CA ARG A 138 7.42 -5.33 13.74
C ARG A 138 8.12 -4.11 14.33
N LEU A 139 8.44 -3.12 13.49
CA LEU A 139 8.99 -1.86 13.96
C LEU A 139 8.01 -1.10 14.87
N PHE A 140 6.72 -1.19 14.55
CA PHE A 140 5.63 -0.62 15.33
C PHE A 140 4.89 -1.74 16.06
N ASP A 141 5.10 -1.88 17.37
CA ASP A 141 4.47 -2.91 18.19
C ASP A 141 2.94 -2.78 18.18
N ASP A 142 2.43 -1.57 18.38
CA ASP A 142 1.03 -1.23 18.24
C ASP A 142 0.78 -0.46 16.92
N SER A 143 0.80 -1.21 15.84
CA SER A 143 0.55 -0.65 14.49
C SER A 143 -0.88 -0.14 14.29
N ILE A 144 -1.84 -0.56 15.14
CA ILE A 144 -3.23 -0.10 15.10
C ILE A 144 -3.29 1.33 15.61
N THR A 145 -2.84 1.57 16.83
CA THR A 145 -2.84 2.92 17.43
C THR A 145 -2.05 3.90 16.57
N VAL A 146 -0.85 3.53 16.13
CA VAL A 146 -0.02 4.41 15.28
C VAL A 146 -0.69 4.69 13.94
N GLY A 147 -1.35 3.70 13.33
CA GLY A 147 -2.09 3.87 12.07
C GLY A 147 -3.31 4.79 12.22
N LEU A 148 -4.06 4.66 13.31
CA LEU A 148 -5.20 5.52 13.60
C LEU A 148 -4.76 6.97 13.93
N ASP A 149 -3.66 7.15 14.65
CA ASP A 149 -3.10 8.48 14.91
C ASP A 149 -2.56 9.14 13.64
N TYR A 150 -1.96 8.36 12.74
CA TYR A 150 -1.62 8.83 11.40
C TYR A 150 -2.86 9.33 10.65
N PHE A 151 -3.94 8.54 10.64
CA PHE A 151 -5.20 8.95 10.01
C PHE A 151 -5.78 10.23 10.61
N LYS A 152 -5.83 10.33 11.95
CA LYS A 152 -6.33 11.54 12.63
C LYS A 152 -5.58 12.81 12.25
N ARG A 153 -4.26 12.71 12.03
CA ARG A 153 -3.41 13.86 11.67
C ARG A 153 -3.48 14.20 10.19
N THR A 154 -3.58 13.20 9.33
CA THR A 154 -3.40 13.36 7.88
C THR A 154 -4.68 13.19 7.06
N GLY A 155 -5.70 12.56 7.61
CA GLY A 155 -6.89 12.11 6.86
C GLY A 155 -6.61 11.01 5.84
N ILE A 156 -5.41 10.41 5.85
CA ILE A 156 -4.99 9.44 4.84
C ILE A 156 -5.25 8.01 5.31
N PHE A 157 -6.09 7.29 4.58
CA PHE A 157 -6.20 5.84 4.63
C PHE A 157 -5.66 5.26 3.32
N PRO A 158 -4.42 4.77 3.28
CA PRO A 158 -3.67 4.52 2.06
C PRO A 158 -4.36 3.58 1.07
N ILE A 159 -4.66 4.09 -0.13
CA ILE A 159 -5.23 3.31 -1.23
C ILE A 159 -4.15 2.41 -1.81
N MET A 160 -4.45 1.09 -1.92
CA MET A 160 -3.52 0.08 -2.44
C MET A 160 -3.84 -0.35 -3.85
N HIS A 161 -5.13 -0.54 -4.15
CA HIS A 161 -5.57 -1.04 -5.44
C HIS A 161 -6.75 -0.24 -5.96
N VAL A 162 -6.75 -0.04 -7.26
CA VAL A 162 -7.81 0.62 -8.03
C VAL A 162 -8.29 -0.33 -9.12
N LEU A 163 -9.59 -0.28 -9.44
CA LEU A 163 -10.15 -1.09 -10.52
C LEU A 163 -9.67 -0.58 -11.87
N GLY A 164 -9.11 -1.46 -12.69
CA GLY A 164 -8.76 -1.18 -14.09
C GLY A 164 -9.70 -1.88 -15.06
N VAL A 165 -10.26 -1.14 -16.01
CA VAL A 165 -11.13 -1.66 -17.06
C VAL A 165 -10.43 -1.52 -18.41
N ARG A 166 -10.57 -2.51 -19.30
CA ARG A 166 -10.03 -2.40 -20.66
C ARG A 166 -10.61 -1.18 -21.36
N LYS A 167 -9.73 -0.34 -21.90
CA LYS A 167 -10.11 0.90 -22.58
C LYS A 167 -11.10 0.64 -23.73
N SER A 168 -10.85 -0.41 -24.53
CA SER A 168 -11.75 -0.80 -25.63
C SER A 168 -13.17 -1.13 -25.16
N LEU A 169 -13.34 -1.68 -23.95
CA LEU A 169 -14.69 -1.94 -23.41
C LEU A 169 -15.41 -0.65 -23.04
N LEU A 170 -14.70 0.33 -22.46
CA LEU A 170 -15.29 1.63 -22.12
C LEU A 170 -15.63 2.44 -23.40
N GLU A 171 -14.84 2.28 -24.46
CA GLU A 171 -15.11 2.92 -25.77
C GLU A 171 -16.36 2.30 -26.44
N GLN A 172 -16.52 0.98 -26.36
CA GLN A 172 -17.69 0.28 -26.90
C GLN A 172 -18.95 0.45 -26.06
N HIS A 173 -18.78 0.57 -24.74
CA HIS A 173 -19.86 0.62 -23.76
C HIS A 173 -19.64 1.80 -22.78
N PRO A 174 -19.87 3.05 -23.18
CA PRO A 174 -19.61 4.23 -22.35
C PRO A 174 -20.32 4.23 -20.98
N PHE A 175 -21.48 3.56 -20.87
CA PHE A 175 -22.23 3.41 -19.62
C PHE A 175 -21.54 2.49 -18.59
N LEU A 176 -20.57 1.68 -19.02
CA LEU A 176 -19.97 0.63 -18.20
C LEU A 176 -19.22 1.21 -16.98
N SER A 177 -18.60 2.38 -17.10
CA SER A 177 -17.92 3.03 -15.97
C SER A 177 -18.90 3.30 -14.82
N GLN A 178 -20.05 3.88 -15.12
CA GLN A 178 -21.09 4.20 -14.14
C GLN A 178 -21.72 2.92 -13.56
N ALA A 179 -22.03 1.95 -14.43
CA ALA A 179 -22.61 0.68 -14.02
C ALA A 179 -21.67 -0.08 -13.05
N LEU A 180 -20.35 -0.05 -13.31
CA LEU A 180 -19.34 -0.67 -12.42
C LEU A 180 -19.24 0.07 -11.09
N ILE A 181 -19.21 1.41 -11.09
CA ILE A 181 -19.16 2.18 -9.83
C ILE A 181 -20.38 1.82 -8.99
N LYS A 182 -21.58 1.83 -9.58
CA LYS A 182 -22.81 1.45 -8.86
C LYS A 182 -22.74 0.02 -8.32
N ALA A 183 -22.38 -0.96 -9.15
CA ALA A 183 -22.32 -2.37 -8.75
C ALA A 183 -21.30 -2.63 -7.61
N PHE A 184 -20.11 -2.02 -7.69
CA PHE A 184 -19.10 -2.16 -6.66
C PHE A 184 -19.47 -1.42 -5.37
N SER A 185 -20.16 -0.27 -5.47
CA SER A 185 -20.70 0.43 -4.29
C SER A 185 -21.77 -0.40 -3.59
N GLU A 186 -22.70 -0.98 -4.33
CA GLU A 186 -23.71 -1.90 -3.80
C GLU A 186 -23.07 -3.11 -3.12
N ALA A 187 -22.11 -3.77 -3.79
CA ALA A 187 -21.38 -4.90 -3.23
C ALA A 187 -20.64 -4.55 -1.93
N LYS A 188 -20.06 -3.33 -1.85
CA LYS A 188 -19.42 -2.82 -0.63
C LYS A 188 -20.44 -2.67 0.49
N HIS A 189 -21.58 -2.04 0.23
CA HIS A 189 -22.62 -1.84 1.25
C HIS A 189 -23.18 -3.17 1.77
N ILE A 190 -23.38 -4.16 0.88
CA ILE A 190 -23.81 -5.51 1.29
C ILE A 190 -22.75 -6.13 2.23
N ALA A 191 -21.46 -6.06 1.86
CA ALA A 191 -20.38 -6.61 2.67
C ALA A 191 -20.25 -5.92 4.05
N GLU A 192 -20.42 -4.60 4.10
CA GLU A 192 -20.40 -3.84 5.37
C GLU A 192 -21.60 -4.17 6.25
N ALA A 193 -22.81 -4.33 5.66
CA ALA A 193 -23.99 -4.75 6.39
C ALA A 193 -23.84 -6.16 6.95
N GLU A 194 -23.25 -7.07 6.19
CA GLU A 194 -22.95 -8.43 6.65
C GLU A 194 -21.92 -8.48 7.78
N LEU A 195 -20.94 -7.55 7.83
CA LEU A 195 -20.01 -7.45 8.95
C LEU A 195 -20.66 -6.91 10.22
N ALA A 196 -21.68 -6.06 10.09
CA ALA A 196 -22.44 -5.51 11.19
C ALA A 196 -23.51 -6.47 11.73
N ASP A 197 -23.85 -7.55 11.01
CA ASP A 197 -24.87 -8.51 11.40
C ASP A 197 -24.34 -9.46 12.47
N THR A 198 -24.80 -9.26 13.71
CA THR A 198 -24.45 -10.11 14.86
C THR A 198 -25.23 -11.43 14.94
N SER A 199 -26.27 -11.59 14.11
CA SER A 199 -27.12 -12.80 14.11
C SER A 199 -26.42 -14.01 13.47
N ALA A 200 -25.55 -13.75 12.49
CA ALA A 200 -24.76 -14.78 11.80
C ALA A 200 -23.44 -14.19 11.30
N THR A 201 -22.39 -14.30 12.09
CA THR A 201 -21.07 -13.74 11.76
C THR A 201 -20.52 -14.29 10.44
N LYS A 202 -20.05 -13.40 9.55
CA LYS A 202 -19.48 -13.76 8.24
C LYS A 202 -17.98 -14.05 8.31
N VAL A 203 -17.33 -13.68 9.40
CA VAL A 203 -15.91 -13.91 9.64
C VAL A 203 -15.71 -14.57 11.00
N THR A 204 -14.72 -15.45 11.11
CA THR A 204 -14.38 -16.17 12.34
C THR A 204 -13.46 -15.34 13.24
N MET A 205 -13.86 -14.10 13.51
CA MET A 205 -13.15 -13.18 14.40
C MET A 205 -14.13 -12.61 15.42
N PRO A 206 -13.80 -12.64 16.73
CA PRO A 206 -14.67 -12.05 17.75
C PRO A 206 -14.69 -10.53 17.64
N PHE A 207 -15.80 -9.91 18.06
CA PHE A 207 -15.97 -8.47 18.19
C PHE A 207 -15.82 -7.69 16.85
N VAL A 208 -16.20 -8.29 15.72
CA VAL A 208 -16.08 -7.65 14.40
C VAL A 208 -16.96 -6.42 14.32
N GLU A 209 -18.20 -6.52 14.81
CA GLU A 209 -19.16 -5.42 14.89
C GLU A 209 -18.64 -4.26 15.75
N ASP A 210 -18.10 -4.55 16.93
CA ASP A 210 -17.49 -3.53 17.81
C ASP A 210 -16.30 -2.85 17.15
N HIS A 211 -15.47 -3.61 16.42
CA HIS A 211 -14.37 -3.05 15.64
C HIS A 211 -14.87 -2.18 14.50
N LEU A 212 -15.90 -2.60 13.79
CA LEU A 212 -16.51 -1.83 12.70
C LEU A 212 -17.07 -0.51 13.21
N ASP A 213 -17.82 -0.52 14.30
CA ASP A 213 -18.40 0.68 14.92
C ASP A 213 -17.31 1.64 15.38
N ARG A 214 -16.28 1.15 16.05
CA ARG A 214 -15.14 1.95 16.47
C ARG A 214 -14.41 2.60 15.28
N ILE A 215 -14.25 1.89 14.17
CA ILE A 215 -13.63 2.46 12.96
C ILE A 215 -14.54 3.51 12.32
N LYS A 216 -15.85 3.29 12.26
CA LYS A 216 -16.81 4.29 11.78
C LYS A 216 -16.79 5.56 12.62
N ASP A 217 -16.73 5.43 13.94
CA ASP A 217 -16.63 6.58 14.85
C ASP A 217 -15.35 7.39 14.65
N LEU A 218 -14.24 6.72 14.36
CA LEU A 218 -12.93 7.36 14.20
C LEU A 218 -12.68 7.92 12.79
N MET A 219 -13.16 7.24 11.77
CA MET A 219 -12.82 7.51 10.37
C MET A 219 -14.00 7.99 9.54
N GLY A 220 -15.20 8.01 10.09
CA GLY A 220 -16.45 8.32 9.41
C GLY A 220 -17.18 7.08 8.89
N SER A 221 -18.50 7.22 8.68
CA SER A 221 -19.37 6.11 8.28
C SER A 221 -18.99 5.49 6.93
N ASP A 222 -18.48 6.29 5.98
CA ASP A 222 -17.99 5.80 4.68
C ASP A 222 -16.46 5.89 4.57
N PHE A 223 -15.75 5.34 5.59
CA PHE A 223 -14.29 5.33 5.64
C PHE A 223 -13.64 4.61 4.45
N TRP A 224 -14.41 3.83 3.70
CA TRP A 224 -13.98 3.11 2.49
C TRP A 224 -14.67 3.67 1.24
N SER A 225 -14.81 4.99 1.14
CA SER A 225 -15.50 5.64 0.03
C SER A 225 -14.90 5.29 -1.34
N TYR A 226 -15.77 5.20 -2.35
CA TYR A 226 -15.41 5.21 -3.77
C TYR A 226 -15.69 6.58 -4.37
N GLY A 227 -15.22 6.80 -5.59
CA GLY A 227 -15.30 8.11 -6.21
C GLY A 227 -14.10 8.99 -5.88
N LEU A 228 -14.10 10.19 -6.43
CA LEU A 228 -13.02 11.17 -6.25
C LEU A 228 -13.53 12.35 -5.40
N ASP A 229 -13.96 12.04 -4.17
CA ASP A 229 -14.21 13.02 -3.12
C ASP A 229 -12.91 13.71 -2.65
N ASP A 230 -12.99 14.70 -1.81
CA ASP A 230 -11.83 15.46 -1.33
C ASP A 230 -10.84 14.57 -0.55
N ALA A 231 -11.34 13.61 0.23
CA ALA A 231 -10.49 12.69 0.99
C ALA A 231 -9.73 11.73 0.08
N ASN A 232 -10.41 11.17 -0.93
CA ASN A 232 -9.78 10.31 -1.91
C ASN A 232 -8.81 11.07 -2.82
N ARG A 233 -9.16 12.30 -3.20
CA ARG A 233 -8.30 13.20 -3.97
C ARG A 233 -7.02 13.51 -3.20
N HIS A 234 -7.13 13.86 -1.92
CA HIS A 234 -5.99 14.11 -1.04
C HIS A 234 -5.11 12.86 -0.91
N ASN A 235 -5.70 11.69 -0.66
CA ASN A 235 -5.00 10.42 -0.54
C ASN A 235 -4.22 10.07 -1.83
N LEU A 236 -4.89 10.16 -2.98
CA LEU A 236 -4.25 9.88 -4.27
C LEU A 236 -3.17 10.90 -4.61
N GLN A 237 -3.40 12.19 -4.36
CA GLN A 237 -2.41 13.23 -4.64
C GLN A 237 -1.15 13.03 -3.82
N THR A 238 -1.29 12.72 -2.52
CA THR A 238 -0.15 12.37 -1.66
C THR A 238 0.63 11.18 -2.22
N PHE A 239 -0.07 10.12 -2.65
CA PHE A 239 0.59 8.98 -3.29
C PHE A 239 1.33 9.36 -4.57
N LEU A 240 0.72 10.16 -5.43
CA LEU A 240 1.30 10.56 -6.71
C LEU A 240 2.53 11.46 -6.53
N ASP A 241 2.49 12.36 -5.55
CA ASP A 241 3.62 13.22 -5.23
C ASP A 241 4.81 12.40 -4.72
N HIS A 242 4.58 11.44 -3.83
CA HIS A 242 5.61 10.50 -3.40
C HIS A 242 6.10 9.59 -4.52
N HIS A 243 5.19 9.08 -5.36
CA HIS A 243 5.55 8.24 -6.51
C HIS A 243 6.49 8.99 -7.47
N HIS A 244 6.23 10.28 -7.69
CA HIS A 244 7.11 11.12 -8.51
C HIS A 244 8.44 11.43 -7.81
N ARG A 245 8.42 11.89 -6.55
CA ARG A 245 9.65 12.17 -5.76
C ARG A 245 10.55 10.94 -5.63
N GLN A 246 9.98 9.75 -5.54
CA GLN A 246 10.70 8.48 -5.46
C GLN A 246 11.21 7.98 -6.83
N GLY A 247 11.07 8.77 -7.90
CA GLY A 247 11.59 8.46 -9.24
C GLY A 247 10.79 7.42 -10.03
N LEU A 248 9.53 7.16 -9.63
CA LEU A 248 8.71 6.10 -10.23
C LEU A 248 7.82 6.59 -11.38
N SER A 249 7.65 7.89 -11.52
CA SER A 249 6.96 8.52 -12.67
C SER A 249 7.81 9.66 -13.22
N SER A 250 7.82 9.79 -14.56
CA SER A 250 8.60 10.79 -15.28
C SER A 250 8.07 12.22 -15.11
N ARG A 251 6.81 12.37 -14.67
CA ARG A 251 6.18 13.66 -14.37
C ARG A 251 5.31 13.57 -13.14
N SER A 252 5.07 14.70 -12.50
CA SER A 252 4.03 14.83 -11.50
C SER A 252 2.66 14.71 -12.16
N LEU A 253 1.76 13.94 -11.55
CA LEU A 253 0.39 13.70 -12.00
C LEU A 253 -0.58 14.33 -11.01
N LYS A 254 -1.72 14.81 -11.50
CA LYS A 254 -2.85 15.19 -10.65
C LYS A 254 -3.80 14.00 -10.48
N ALA A 255 -4.41 13.88 -9.31
CA ALA A 255 -5.37 12.81 -9.03
C ALA A 255 -6.51 12.75 -10.07
N ASP A 256 -6.97 13.90 -10.51
CA ASP A 256 -8.02 14.01 -11.55
C ASP A 256 -7.59 13.45 -12.91
N GLU A 257 -6.29 13.44 -13.23
CA GLU A 257 -5.79 12.91 -14.51
C GLU A 257 -5.84 11.36 -14.58
N LEU A 258 -6.05 10.69 -13.44
CA LEU A 258 -6.05 9.22 -13.39
C LEU A 258 -7.32 8.60 -13.94
N PHE A 259 -8.42 9.33 -13.92
CA PHE A 259 -9.76 8.80 -14.17
C PHE A 259 -10.44 9.49 -15.35
N PRO A 260 -11.32 8.80 -16.11
CA PRO A 260 -12.16 9.42 -17.11
C PRO A 260 -13.10 10.44 -16.49
N VAL A 261 -13.37 11.55 -17.19
CA VAL A 261 -14.25 12.63 -16.72
C VAL A 261 -15.62 12.11 -16.25
N ASN A 262 -16.18 11.11 -16.94
CA ASN A 262 -17.49 10.54 -16.64
C ASN A 262 -17.49 9.57 -15.42
N SER A 263 -16.36 9.33 -14.77
CA SER A 263 -16.26 8.41 -13.62
C SER A 263 -15.90 9.12 -12.32
N VAL A 264 -15.80 10.45 -12.34
CA VAL A 264 -15.28 11.23 -11.20
C VAL A 264 -16.36 11.53 -10.16
N GLU A 265 -17.62 11.62 -10.56
CA GLU A 265 -18.73 11.91 -9.65
C GLU A 265 -19.06 10.69 -8.79
N ALA A 266 -19.03 10.89 -7.47
CA ALA A 266 -19.53 9.90 -6.52
C ALA A 266 -21.06 9.82 -6.60
N PHE A 267 -21.61 8.60 -6.71
CA PHE A 267 -23.04 8.40 -6.50
C PHE A 267 -23.31 8.36 -5.01
N SER A 268 -24.07 9.32 -4.53
CA SER A 268 -24.83 9.16 -3.27
C SER A 268 -25.97 8.17 -3.54
N LEU A 269 -25.94 7.03 -2.90
CA LEU A 269 -27.08 6.12 -2.81
C LEU A 269 -27.93 6.53 -1.64
#